data_633abf4f18a63aba02074f563db7f39d
#
_entry.id   633abf4f18a63aba02074f563db7f39d
#
_cell.length_a   1.000
_cell.length_b   1.000
_cell.length_c   1.000
_cell.angle_alpha   90.00
_cell.angle_beta   90.00
_cell.angle_gamma   90.00
#
_symmetry.space_group_name_H-M   'P 1'
#
loop_
_entity.id
_entity.type
_entity.pdbx_description
1 polymer ?
#
loop_
_entity_poly.entity_id
_entity_poly.type
_entity_poly.pdbx_seq_one_letter_code
_entity_poly.pdbx_strand_id
1 'polypeptide(L)'
;TGEPVQNVSALKPEVTVSAEKENGQIQETVNSETVSQEERQKLQEIDHIMGNMMSVLHDQNATADALRKRFPSRNDLKLIHAIPFSSDRKYSGAVFEGRGTYLMGAAQFLFPEGNEELLEHCSSYAQEGYRILVLAHSEQETKGTERPTGLEPLGLFLITDVIREEAPDTLAFFDSQGVDLKVISGDDPVTVSAIAKKAGLKNANHYIDATTIKTPEEMQRAVAECSVFGRVTPQQKKQMVQALQSQKHTVAMTGDGVNDVLALKEADCSIAMAAGSDAAK
;
A
#
# COMPACT_ATOMS: atom_id res chain seq x y z
N THR A 1 23.72 3.87 -38.87
CA THR A 1 24.57 4.51 -37.86
C THR A 1 23.67 5.08 -36.80
N GLY A 2 23.29 4.25 -35.84
CA GLY A 2 22.55 4.63 -34.66
C GLY A 2 23.50 4.68 -33.48
N GLU A 3 23.63 5.84 -32.88
CA GLU A 3 24.37 6.01 -31.63
C GLU A 3 23.59 5.33 -30.48
N PRO A 4 24.30 4.70 -29.53
CA PRO A 4 23.65 4.14 -28.37
C PRO A 4 23.18 5.29 -27.45
N VAL A 5 21.92 5.25 -27.05
CA VAL A 5 21.37 6.13 -26.00
C VAL A 5 22.13 5.81 -24.71
N GLN A 6 23.03 6.73 -24.34
CA GLN A 6 23.69 6.73 -23.05
C GLN A 6 22.78 7.39 -22.00
N ASN A 7 22.82 6.78 -20.82
CA ASN A 7 22.40 7.29 -19.52
C ASN A 7 20.91 7.20 -19.20
N VAL A 8 20.54 6.02 -18.75
CA VAL A 8 19.60 5.91 -17.62
C VAL A 8 20.38 6.38 -16.38
N SER A 9 20.18 7.62 -15.98
CA SER A 9 20.76 8.15 -14.75
C SER A 9 20.21 7.32 -13.59
N ALA A 10 21.10 6.82 -12.75
CA ALA A 10 20.82 5.96 -11.62
C ALA A 10 19.67 6.54 -10.78
N LEU A 11 18.53 5.89 -10.83
CA LEU A 11 17.46 6.10 -9.87
C LEU A 11 17.98 5.81 -8.46
N LYS A 12 17.52 6.61 -7.51
CA LYS A 12 17.93 6.60 -6.10
C LYS A 12 17.78 5.19 -5.51
N PRO A 13 18.58 4.80 -4.49
CA PRO A 13 18.64 3.43 -4.01
C PRO A 13 17.26 2.89 -3.61
N GLU A 14 16.94 1.73 -4.15
CA GLU A 14 15.70 1.01 -3.87
C GLU A 14 15.89 0.09 -2.66
N VAL A 15 15.00 0.19 -1.69
CA VAL A 15 14.97 -0.71 -0.54
C VAL A 15 13.72 -1.57 -0.65
N THR A 16 13.90 -2.86 -0.92
CA THR A 16 12.81 -3.83 -0.93
C THR A 16 12.58 -4.36 0.49
N VAL A 17 11.39 -4.15 1.03
CA VAL A 17 10.97 -4.67 2.33
C VAL A 17 9.87 -5.70 2.11
N SER A 18 10.16 -6.99 2.39
CA SER A 18 9.17 -8.05 2.38
C SER A 18 8.62 -8.25 3.79
N ALA A 19 7.30 -8.22 3.95
CA ALA A 19 6.63 -8.47 5.23
C ALA A 19 5.98 -9.86 5.22
N GLU A 20 6.55 -10.81 5.95
CA GLU A 20 5.91 -12.10 6.23
C GLU A 20 5.05 -12.01 7.49
N LYS A 21 3.79 -12.45 7.42
CA LYS A 21 2.87 -12.43 8.56
C LYS A 21 3.11 -13.51 9.62
N GLU A 22 3.89 -14.56 9.36
CA GLU A 22 4.04 -15.66 10.32
C GLU A 22 5.46 -16.02 10.82
N ASN A 23 6.55 -15.59 10.17
CA ASN A 23 7.91 -15.95 10.64
C ASN A 23 8.95 -14.82 10.63
N GLY A 24 8.60 -13.60 10.41
CA GLY A 24 9.43 -12.44 10.75
C GLY A 24 10.80 -12.32 10.05
N GLN A 25 11.00 -12.96 8.90
CA GLN A 25 12.21 -12.76 8.11
C GLN A 25 11.95 -11.78 6.96
N ILE A 26 12.67 -10.67 7.01
CA ILE A 26 12.73 -9.69 5.93
C ILE A 26 13.85 -10.12 4.99
N GLN A 27 13.54 -10.45 3.75
CA GLN A 27 14.58 -10.66 2.73
C GLN A 27 14.99 -9.31 2.16
N GLU A 28 16.22 -8.90 2.43
CA GLU A 28 16.87 -7.82 1.69
C GLU A 28 17.35 -8.35 0.35
N THR A 29 16.76 -7.86 -0.74
CA THR A 29 17.38 -8.00 -2.04
C THR A 29 18.11 -6.69 -2.36
N VAL A 30 19.14 -6.38 -1.60
CA VAL A 30 20.19 -5.50 -2.08
C VAL A 30 21.13 -6.40 -2.86
N ASN A 31 21.20 -6.21 -4.17
CA ASN A 31 22.22 -6.86 -4.99
C ASN A 31 23.58 -6.35 -4.52
N SER A 32 24.19 -7.05 -3.54
CA SER A 32 25.35 -6.59 -2.76
C SER A 32 26.67 -6.54 -3.52
N GLU A 33 26.71 -7.00 -4.77
CA GLU A 33 27.97 -7.10 -5.52
C GLU A 33 28.33 -5.87 -6.36
N THR A 34 27.43 -4.87 -6.49
CA THR A 34 27.67 -3.69 -7.36
C THR A 34 27.32 -2.34 -6.76
N VAL A 35 27.01 -2.25 -5.46
CA VAL A 35 26.61 -0.97 -4.82
C VAL A 35 27.86 -0.09 -4.63
N SER A 36 27.84 1.09 -5.24
CA SER A 36 28.90 2.11 -5.08
C SER A 36 29.00 2.61 -3.64
N GLN A 37 30.15 3.19 -3.29
CA GLN A 37 30.36 3.75 -1.95
C GLN A 37 29.36 4.88 -1.63
N GLU A 38 28.96 5.64 -2.64
CA GLU A 38 27.98 6.72 -2.54
C GLU A 38 26.56 6.20 -2.27
N GLU A 39 26.16 5.13 -2.93
CA GLU A 39 24.87 4.46 -2.69
C GLU A 39 24.80 3.85 -1.30
N ARG A 40 25.90 3.28 -0.79
CA ARG A 40 25.97 2.78 0.59
C ARG A 40 25.79 3.89 1.63
N GLN A 41 26.35 5.06 1.40
CA GLN A 41 26.17 6.21 2.28
C GLN A 41 24.70 6.69 2.28
N LYS A 42 24.06 6.74 1.11
CA LYS A 42 22.63 7.08 0.99
C LYS A 42 21.73 6.08 1.71
N LEU A 43 22.02 4.78 1.58
CA LEU A 43 21.28 3.72 2.31
C LEU A 43 21.44 3.88 3.82
N GLN A 44 22.66 4.16 4.32
CA GLN A 44 22.88 4.39 5.75
C GLN A 44 22.14 5.63 6.26
N GLU A 45 22.07 6.68 5.45
CA GLU A 45 21.30 7.88 5.79
C GLU A 45 19.79 7.59 5.84
N ILE A 46 19.26 6.83 4.87
CA ILE A 46 17.86 6.37 4.87
C ILE A 46 17.58 5.52 6.11
N ASP A 47 18.43 4.55 6.45
CA ASP A 47 18.29 3.72 7.65
C ASP A 47 18.28 4.58 8.93
N HIS A 48 19.13 5.59 8.99
CA HIS A 48 19.21 6.51 10.12
C HIS A 48 17.93 7.35 10.27
N ILE A 49 17.47 7.96 9.19
CA ILE A 49 16.25 8.77 9.17
C ILE A 49 15.02 7.91 9.49
N MET A 50 14.89 6.76 8.86
CA MET A 50 13.77 5.86 9.09
C MET A 50 13.72 5.35 10.53
N GLY A 51 14.86 5.03 11.13
CA GLY A 51 14.92 4.65 12.55
C GLY A 51 14.40 5.74 13.48
N ASN A 52 14.73 7.00 13.22
CA ASN A 52 14.22 8.16 13.97
C ASN A 52 12.72 8.40 13.69
N MET A 53 12.26 8.24 12.45
CA MET A 53 10.84 8.35 12.12
C MET A 53 10.02 7.24 12.81
N MET A 54 10.51 5.99 12.83
CA MET A 54 9.81 4.87 13.48
C MET A 54 9.71 5.02 15.00
N SER A 55 10.57 5.82 15.63
CA SER A 55 10.47 6.11 17.07
C SER A 55 9.36 7.08 17.43
N VAL A 56 8.91 7.91 16.47
CA VAL A 56 7.95 9.01 16.71
C VAL A 56 6.61 8.81 16.00
N LEU A 57 6.54 7.89 15.03
CA LEU A 57 5.31 7.53 14.35
C LEU A 57 4.70 6.29 15.00
N HIS A 58 3.47 6.43 15.49
CA HIS A 58 2.78 5.39 16.27
C HIS A 58 1.62 4.73 15.52
N ASP A 59 1.68 4.73 14.18
CA ASP A 59 0.68 4.08 13.35
C ASP A 59 0.61 2.57 13.66
N GLN A 60 -0.62 2.05 13.81
CA GLN A 60 -0.88 0.64 14.11
C GLN A 60 -1.49 -0.04 12.89
N ASN A 61 -0.62 -0.46 11.97
CA ASN A 61 -1.01 -1.23 10.79
C ASN A 61 0.14 -2.11 10.30
N ALA A 62 -0.16 -3.11 9.48
CA ALA A 62 0.83 -4.08 8.99
C ALA A 62 2.02 -3.43 8.28
N THR A 63 1.80 -2.33 7.56
CA THR A 63 2.87 -1.57 6.89
C THR A 63 3.82 -0.93 7.90
N ALA A 64 3.30 -0.27 8.93
CA ALA A 64 4.09 0.33 9.99
C ALA A 64 4.87 -0.73 10.78
N ASP A 65 4.26 -1.90 11.03
CA ASP A 65 4.93 -3.01 11.71
C ASP A 65 6.07 -3.60 10.88
N ALA A 66 5.89 -3.73 9.57
CA ALA A 66 6.95 -4.15 8.65
C ALA A 66 8.12 -3.16 8.66
N LEU A 67 7.82 -1.85 8.59
CA LEU A 67 8.84 -0.80 8.64
C LEU A 67 9.59 -0.79 9.97
N ARG A 68 8.90 -0.93 11.12
CA ARG A 68 9.55 -1.01 12.43
C ARG A 68 10.47 -2.24 12.58
N LYS A 69 10.10 -3.37 11.99
CA LYS A 69 10.97 -4.56 11.96
C LYS A 69 12.25 -4.28 11.17
N ARG A 70 12.14 -3.60 10.04
CA ARG A 70 13.29 -3.28 9.17
C ARG A 70 14.14 -2.15 9.71
N PHE A 71 13.54 -1.12 10.30
CA PHE A 71 14.20 0.07 10.79
C PHE A 71 14.06 0.18 12.31
N PRO A 72 15.02 -0.35 13.07
CA PRO A 72 14.99 -0.26 14.53
C PRO A 72 14.94 1.19 15.00
N SER A 73 14.11 1.45 16.01
CA SER A 73 13.90 2.80 16.55
C SER A 73 15.20 3.45 17.00
N ARG A 74 15.39 4.70 16.62
CA ARG A 74 16.49 5.60 17.02
C ARG A 74 15.93 6.89 17.59
N ASN A 75 16.68 7.55 18.48
CA ASN A 75 16.28 8.79 19.15
C ASN A 75 17.45 9.79 19.21
N ASP A 76 18.24 9.86 18.16
CA ASP A 76 19.42 10.71 18.09
C ASP A 76 19.20 12.00 17.28
N LEU A 77 18.04 12.13 16.63
CA LEU A 77 17.59 13.39 16.02
C LEU A 77 16.57 14.09 16.91
N LYS A 78 16.71 15.40 17.02
CA LYS A 78 15.76 16.22 17.81
C LYS A 78 14.48 16.45 17.02
N LEU A 79 13.39 15.84 17.46
CA LEU A 79 12.07 16.01 16.87
C LEU A 79 11.53 17.42 17.15
N ILE A 80 11.06 18.10 16.11
CA ILE A 80 10.24 19.32 16.24
C ILE A 80 8.78 18.92 16.38
N HIS A 81 8.23 18.15 15.43
CA HIS A 81 6.93 17.51 15.55
C HIS A 81 6.78 16.31 14.61
N ALA A 82 5.87 15.41 14.94
CA ALA A 82 5.47 14.30 14.09
C ALA A 82 4.24 14.67 13.25
N ILE A 83 4.17 14.14 12.04
CA ILE A 83 3.02 14.26 11.13
C ILE A 83 2.35 12.89 11.07
N PRO A 84 1.26 12.66 11.85
CA PRO A 84 0.58 11.37 11.86
C PRO A 84 0.00 11.00 10.49
N PHE A 85 -0.16 9.74 10.20
CA PHE A 85 -0.83 9.28 8.97
C PHE A 85 -2.28 9.79 8.92
N SER A 86 -2.71 10.16 7.73
CA SER A 86 -4.09 10.49 7.44
C SER A 86 -4.54 9.78 6.18
N SER A 87 -5.72 9.17 6.22
CA SER A 87 -6.34 8.52 5.05
C SER A 87 -6.60 9.48 3.89
N ASP A 88 -6.78 10.77 4.18
CA ASP A 88 -6.99 11.79 3.15
C ASP A 88 -5.67 12.22 2.51
N ARG A 89 -4.62 12.39 3.33
CA ARG A 89 -3.29 12.81 2.86
C ARG A 89 -2.45 11.66 2.30
N LYS A 90 -2.71 10.42 2.75
CA LYS A 90 -1.97 9.20 2.36
C LYS A 90 -0.46 9.27 2.61
N TYR A 91 -0.04 10.08 3.57
CA TYR A 91 1.34 10.15 4.07
C TYR A 91 1.40 10.43 5.57
N SER A 92 2.53 10.09 6.15
CA SER A 92 2.99 10.45 7.49
C SER A 92 4.41 11.00 7.42
N GLY A 93 4.93 11.56 8.50
CA GLY A 93 6.28 12.10 8.49
C GLY A 93 6.74 12.64 9.84
N ALA A 94 7.91 13.24 9.81
CA ALA A 94 8.52 13.91 10.96
C ALA A 94 9.35 15.12 10.52
N VAL A 95 9.38 16.12 11.38
CA VAL A 95 10.24 17.31 11.22
C VAL A 95 11.31 17.27 12.28
N PHE A 96 12.59 17.29 11.85
CA PHE A 96 13.74 17.26 12.74
C PHE A 96 14.51 18.56 12.68
N GLU A 97 14.94 19.07 13.83
CA GLU A 97 15.66 20.34 13.98
C GLU A 97 16.94 20.33 13.13
N GLY A 98 17.10 21.35 12.27
CA GLY A 98 18.25 21.48 11.37
C GLY A 98 18.36 20.41 10.28
N ARG A 99 17.32 19.58 10.09
CA ARG A 99 17.27 18.51 9.09
C ARG A 99 16.07 18.62 8.16
N GLY A 100 15.12 19.53 8.45
CA GLY A 100 13.92 19.73 7.65
C GLY A 100 12.83 18.71 7.87
N THR A 101 12.01 18.50 6.85
CA THR A 101 10.82 17.64 6.88
C THR A 101 11.03 16.37 6.06
N TYR A 102 10.74 15.23 6.66
CA TYR A 102 10.70 13.93 6.00
C TYR A 102 9.27 13.44 5.94
N LEU A 103 8.82 13.09 4.73
CA LEU A 103 7.49 12.52 4.50
C LEU A 103 7.60 11.12 3.89
N MET A 104 6.72 10.22 4.31
CA MET A 104 6.62 8.88 3.75
C MET A 104 5.17 8.58 3.38
N GLY A 105 4.93 8.16 2.15
CA GLY A 105 3.58 7.90 1.66
C GLY A 105 3.52 7.50 0.20
N ALA A 106 2.30 7.48 -0.35
CA ALA A 106 2.08 7.14 -1.74
C ALA A 106 2.57 8.27 -2.67
N ALA A 107 3.28 7.90 -3.75
CA ALA A 107 3.95 8.82 -4.67
C ALA A 107 3.03 9.93 -5.19
N GLN A 108 1.82 9.58 -5.64
CA GLN A 108 0.86 10.54 -6.21
C GLN A 108 0.33 11.57 -5.21
N PHE A 109 0.46 11.31 -3.91
CA PHE A 109 0.07 12.26 -2.85
C PHE A 109 1.24 13.13 -2.39
N LEU A 110 2.47 12.63 -2.49
CA LEU A 110 3.67 13.41 -2.23
C LEU A 110 4.05 14.29 -3.43
N PHE A 111 3.83 13.81 -4.64
CA PHE A 111 4.18 14.46 -5.89
C PHE A 111 2.99 14.48 -6.85
N PRO A 112 1.94 15.29 -6.60
CA PRO A 112 0.74 15.35 -7.47
C PRO A 112 1.04 16.03 -8.80
N GLU A 113 2.11 16.80 -8.88
CA GLU A 113 2.59 17.48 -10.08
C GLU A 113 4.10 17.25 -10.23
N GLY A 114 4.53 16.94 -11.44
CA GLY A 114 5.93 16.59 -11.72
C GLY A 114 6.32 15.18 -11.26
N ASN A 115 7.60 14.82 -11.48
CA ASN A 115 8.13 13.49 -11.17
C ASN A 115 7.45 12.33 -11.92
N GLU A 116 7.12 12.54 -13.19
CA GLU A 116 6.46 11.53 -14.04
C GLU A 116 7.26 10.22 -14.07
N GLU A 117 8.59 10.28 -14.16
CA GLU A 117 9.48 9.12 -14.13
C GLU A 117 9.34 8.31 -12.83
N LEU A 118 9.24 8.98 -11.66
CA LEU A 118 8.99 8.33 -10.38
C LEU A 118 7.63 7.64 -10.36
N LEU A 119 6.60 8.30 -10.89
CA LEU A 119 5.24 7.75 -10.93
C LEU A 119 5.16 6.53 -11.87
N GLU A 120 5.83 6.57 -13.01
CA GLU A 120 5.93 5.42 -13.92
C GLU A 120 6.66 4.24 -13.25
N HIS A 121 7.77 4.50 -12.55
CA HIS A 121 8.50 3.48 -11.79
C HIS A 121 7.63 2.86 -10.69
N CYS A 122 6.93 3.68 -9.92
CA CYS A 122 5.99 3.18 -8.93
C CYS A 122 4.87 2.34 -9.59
N SER A 123 4.39 2.74 -10.77
CA SER A 123 3.37 1.99 -11.51
C SER A 123 3.88 0.61 -11.95
N SER A 124 5.13 0.50 -12.41
CA SER A 124 5.71 -0.79 -12.81
C SER A 124 5.79 -1.77 -11.64
N TYR A 125 6.26 -1.33 -10.48
CA TYR A 125 6.30 -2.17 -9.28
C TYR A 125 4.90 -2.53 -8.76
N ALA A 126 3.93 -1.61 -8.88
CA ALA A 126 2.54 -1.92 -8.54
C ALA A 126 1.97 -3.06 -9.40
N GLN A 127 2.32 -3.10 -10.70
CA GLN A 127 1.94 -4.19 -11.59
C GLN A 127 2.57 -5.54 -11.19
N GLU A 128 3.71 -5.52 -10.52
CA GLU A 128 4.35 -6.70 -9.93
C GLU A 128 3.72 -7.12 -8.59
N GLY A 129 2.82 -6.30 -8.04
CA GLY A 129 2.10 -6.57 -6.80
C GLY A 129 2.79 -6.02 -5.57
N TYR A 130 3.71 -5.06 -5.72
CA TYR A 130 4.29 -4.35 -4.58
C TYR A 130 3.40 -3.18 -4.18
N ARG A 131 3.30 -2.96 -2.87
CA ARG A 131 2.84 -1.70 -2.30
C ARG A 131 4.05 -0.78 -2.18
N ILE A 132 4.00 0.37 -2.81
CA ILE A 132 5.12 1.29 -2.85
C ILE A 132 4.88 2.45 -1.88
N LEU A 133 5.89 2.72 -1.03
CA LEU A 133 5.98 3.94 -0.26
C LEU A 133 7.22 4.72 -0.70
N VAL A 134 7.04 6.01 -0.91
CA VAL A 134 8.14 6.95 -1.19
C VAL A 134 8.53 7.63 0.11
N LEU A 135 9.83 7.62 0.45
CA LEU A 135 10.42 8.54 1.40
C LEU A 135 10.86 9.78 0.64
N ALA A 136 10.42 10.94 1.10
CA ALA A 136 10.76 12.23 0.51
C ALA A 136 11.27 13.20 1.58
N HIS A 137 12.10 14.13 1.18
CA HIS A 137 12.75 15.12 2.06
C HIS A 137 12.62 16.53 1.50
N SER A 138 12.52 17.49 2.41
CA SER A 138 12.70 18.92 2.14
C SER A 138 13.48 19.57 3.27
N GLU A 139 14.36 20.47 2.95
CA GLU A 139 15.10 21.28 3.95
C GLU A 139 14.17 22.20 4.77
N GLN A 140 12.96 22.44 4.29
CA GLN A 140 11.98 23.28 4.98
C GLN A 140 11.43 22.56 6.22
N GLU A 141 11.54 23.19 7.38
CA GLU A 141 10.87 22.75 8.62
C GLU A 141 9.42 23.26 8.61
N THR A 142 8.47 22.38 8.27
CA THR A 142 7.04 22.74 8.29
C THR A 142 6.53 22.84 9.72
N LYS A 143 5.52 23.72 9.94
CA LYS A 143 4.88 23.89 11.24
C LYS A 143 3.59 23.08 11.40
N GLY A 144 3.12 22.51 10.32
CA GLY A 144 1.87 21.77 10.25
C GLY A 144 2.02 20.39 9.60
N THR A 145 0.93 19.89 9.05
CA THR A 145 0.88 18.57 8.39
C THR A 145 0.90 18.67 6.87
N GLU A 146 1.09 19.85 6.33
CA GLU A 146 1.09 20.13 4.90
C GLU A 146 2.44 19.75 4.27
N ARG A 147 2.41 19.50 2.97
CA ARG A 147 3.64 19.20 2.22
C ARG A 147 4.51 20.46 2.15
N PRO A 148 5.83 20.34 2.45
CA PRO A 148 6.76 21.43 2.25
C PRO A 148 6.98 21.72 0.76
N THR A 149 7.50 22.90 0.46
CA THR A 149 8.06 23.21 -0.85
C THR A 149 9.42 22.53 -1.01
N GLY A 150 9.86 22.30 -2.25
CA GLY A 150 11.16 21.66 -2.51
C GLY A 150 11.24 20.22 -2.01
N LEU A 151 10.13 19.49 -2.00
CA LEU A 151 10.10 18.08 -1.61
C LEU A 151 10.75 17.24 -2.72
N GLU A 152 11.78 16.47 -2.35
CA GLU A 152 12.50 15.58 -3.26
C GLU A 152 12.40 14.12 -2.81
N PRO A 153 12.27 13.14 -3.72
CA PRO A 153 12.27 11.74 -3.36
C PRO A 153 13.68 11.30 -2.92
N LEU A 154 13.76 10.59 -1.77
CA LEU A 154 15.00 10.02 -1.24
C LEU A 154 15.13 8.54 -1.53
N GLY A 155 14.01 7.78 -1.49
CA GLY A 155 14.02 6.35 -1.70
C GLY A 155 12.63 5.76 -1.85
N LEU A 156 12.57 4.52 -2.34
CA LEU A 156 11.36 3.72 -2.49
C LEU A 156 11.41 2.52 -1.54
N PHE A 157 10.30 2.26 -0.87
CA PHE A 157 10.10 1.03 -0.10
C PHE A 157 9.09 0.16 -0.85
N LEU A 158 9.54 -1.00 -1.29
CA LEU A 158 8.71 -1.99 -1.94
C LEU A 158 8.26 -3.00 -0.89
N ILE A 159 6.97 -2.99 -0.58
CA ILE A 159 6.36 -3.85 0.44
C ILE A 159 5.51 -4.88 -0.28
N THR A 160 5.75 -6.16 -0.01
CA THR A 160 4.95 -7.25 -0.54
C THR A 160 4.23 -7.98 0.59
N ASP A 161 2.98 -8.34 0.34
CA ASP A 161 2.26 -9.25 1.22
C ASP A 161 2.60 -10.69 0.83
N VAL A 162 2.89 -11.51 1.83
CA VAL A 162 3.07 -12.96 1.61
C VAL A 162 1.71 -13.60 1.47
N ILE A 163 1.47 -14.19 0.31
CA ILE A 163 0.25 -14.95 0.06
C ILE A 163 0.37 -16.27 0.83
N ARG A 164 -0.64 -16.62 1.62
CA ARG A 164 -0.69 -17.89 2.33
C ARG A 164 -0.66 -19.06 1.35
N GLU A 165 0.07 -20.10 1.68
CA GLU A 165 0.24 -21.29 0.81
C GLU A 165 -1.10 -21.92 0.45
N GLU A 166 -2.09 -21.89 1.38
CA GLU A 166 -3.42 -22.48 1.18
C GLU A 166 -4.37 -21.57 0.37
N ALA A 167 -3.99 -20.32 0.08
CA ALA A 167 -4.90 -19.39 -0.61
C ALA A 167 -5.30 -19.85 -2.02
N PRO A 168 -4.40 -20.35 -2.88
CA PRO A 168 -4.77 -20.82 -4.20
C PRO A 168 -5.77 -21.98 -4.15
N ASP A 169 -5.56 -22.95 -3.27
CA ASP A 169 -6.44 -24.12 -3.11
C ASP A 169 -7.81 -23.69 -2.57
N THR A 170 -7.85 -22.77 -1.63
CA THR A 170 -9.09 -22.21 -1.07
C THR A 170 -9.91 -21.49 -2.13
N LEU A 171 -9.27 -20.64 -2.94
CA LEU A 171 -9.95 -19.92 -4.03
C LEU A 171 -10.45 -20.89 -5.10
N ALA A 172 -9.67 -21.91 -5.46
CA ALA A 172 -10.06 -22.94 -6.41
C ALA A 172 -11.25 -23.77 -5.88
N PHE A 173 -11.28 -24.06 -4.57
CA PHE A 173 -12.40 -24.74 -3.95
C PHE A 173 -13.69 -23.93 -4.08
N PHE A 174 -13.72 -22.66 -3.70
CA PHE A 174 -14.90 -21.82 -3.83
C PHE A 174 -15.38 -21.69 -5.28
N ASP A 175 -14.46 -21.52 -6.21
CA ASP A 175 -14.77 -21.48 -7.63
C ASP A 175 -15.42 -22.79 -8.10
N SER A 176 -14.92 -23.96 -7.66
CA SER A 176 -15.51 -25.26 -7.96
C SER A 176 -16.93 -25.44 -7.41
N GLN A 177 -17.29 -24.70 -6.36
CA GLN A 177 -18.63 -24.65 -5.78
C GLN A 177 -19.55 -23.64 -6.47
N GLY A 178 -19.08 -22.95 -7.53
CA GLY A 178 -19.84 -21.94 -8.26
C GLY A 178 -19.97 -20.60 -7.51
N VAL A 179 -19.07 -20.34 -6.57
CA VAL A 179 -19.03 -19.06 -5.85
C VAL A 179 -18.26 -18.03 -6.66
N ASP A 180 -18.89 -16.90 -6.98
CA ASP A 180 -18.24 -15.75 -7.61
C ASP A 180 -17.45 -14.95 -6.57
N LEU A 181 -16.13 -15.03 -6.64
CA LEU A 181 -15.23 -14.41 -5.67
C LEU A 181 -14.88 -12.97 -6.09
N LYS A 182 -14.97 -12.05 -5.14
CA LYS A 182 -14.61 -10.65 -5.32
C LYS A 182 -13.64 -10.20 -4.25
N VAL A 183 -12.58 -9.50 -4.65
CA VAL A 183 -11.59 -8.90 -3.74
C VAL A 183 -11.85 -7.41 -3.62
N ILE A 184 -12.01 -6.93 -2.39
CA ILE A 184 -12.33 -5.55 -2.08
C ILE A 184 -11.25 -5.00 -1.14
N SER A 185 -10.50 -3.98 -1.59
CA SER A 185 -9.40 -3.39 -0.83
C SER A 185 -9.45 -1.86 -0.83
N GLY A 186 -8.89 -1.26 0.20
CA GLY A 186 -8.60 0.17 0.24
C GLY A 186 -7.31 0.58 -0.50
N ASP A 187 -6.53 -0.40 -0.96
CA ASP A 187 -5.26 -0.21 -1.65
C ASP A 187 -5.44 0.09 -3.15
N ASP A 188 -4.33 0.36 -3.81
CA ASP A 188 -4.31 0.63 -5.25
C ASP A 188 -4.83 -0.57 -6.06
N PRO A 189 -5.76 -0.36 -7.02
CA PRO A 189 -6.41 -1.46 -7.74
C PRO A 189 -5.44 -2.30 -8.57
N VAL A 190 -4.37 -1.73 -9.09
CA VAL A 190 -3.37 -2.47 -9.88
C VAL A 190 -2.60 -3.43 -8.99
N THR A 191 -2.15 -2.96 -7.83
CA THR A 191 -1.48 -3.79 -6.81
C THR A 191 -2.39 -4.92 -6.34
N VAL A 192 -3.66 -4.60 -6.00
CA VAL A 192 -4.64 -5.60 -5.54
C VAL A 192 -4.92 -6.64 -6.61
N SER A 193 -5.06 -6.23 -7.87
CA SER A 193 -5.22 -7.14 -9.02
C SER A 193 -4.03 -8.08 -9.18
N ALA A 194 -2.81 -7.56 -9.08
CA ALA A 194 -1.58 -8.36 -9.20
C ALA A 194 -1.47 -9.40 -8.05
N ILE A 195 -1.77 -9.01 -6.82
CA ILE A 195 -1.80 -9.91 -5.66
C ILE A 195 -2.90 -10.97 -5.82
N ALA A 196 -4.11 -10.57 -6.21
CA ALA A 196 -5.23 -11.48 -6.43
C ALA A 196 -4.92 -12.51 -7.54
N LYS A 197 -4.24 -12.07 -8.61
CA LYS A 197 -3.77 -12.96 -9.68
C LYS A 197 -2.72 -13.96 -9.18
N LYS A 198 -1.74 -13.51 -8.38
CA LYS A 198 -0.75 -14.39 -7.75
C LYS A 198 -1.41 -15.40 -6.80
N ALA A 199 -2.48 -15.01 -6.11
CA ALA A 199 -3.27 -15.89 -5.26
C ALA A 199 -4.17 -16.86 -6.02
N GLY A 200 -4.29 -16.76 -7.35
CA GLY A 200 -5.08 -17.67 -8.17
C GLY A 200 -6.55 -17.25 -8.38
N LEU A 201 -6.91 -15.99 -8.07
CA LEU A 201 -8.26 -15.49 -8.34
C LEU A 201 -8.52 -15.47 -9.86
N LYS A 202 -9.61 -16.10 -10.29
CA LYS A 202 -10.10 -15.99 -11.67
C LYS A 202 -10.54 -14.56 -11.96
N ASN A 203 -10.29 -14.11 -13.19
CA ASN A 203 -10.65 -12.77 -13.65
C ASN A 203 -10.05 -11.62 -12.81
N ALA A 204 -8.94 -11.85 -12.11
CA ALA A 204 -8.26 -10.82 -11.33
C ALA A 204 -7.85 -9.58 -12.16
N ASN A 205 -7.71 -9.72 -13.48
CA ASN A 205 -7.46 -8.63 -14.43
C ASN A 205 -8.67 -7.72 -14.67
N HIS A 206 -9.89 -8.14 -14.27
CA HIS A 206 -11.08 -7.30 -14.27
C HIS A 206 -11.14 -6.51 -12.96
N TYR A 207 -10.40 -5.42 -12.89
CA TYR A 207 -10.34 -4.56 -11.73
C TYR A 207 -10.83 -3.15 -12.01
N ILE A 208 -11.25 -2.45 -10.97
CA ILE A 208 -11.71 -1.07 -11.04
C ILE A 208 -11.21 -0.24 -9.85
N ASP A 209 -10.95 1.03 -10.11
CA ASP A 209 -10.73 2.05 -9.07
C ASP A 209 -12.09 2.54 -8.56
N ALA A 210 -12.43 2.22 -7.31
CA ALA A 210 -13.72 2.58 -6.74
C ALA A 210 -13.93 4.10 -6.60
N THR A 211 -12.87 4.90 -6.70
CA THR A 211 -12.99 6.37 -6.72
C THR A 211 -13.68 6.89 -8.00
N THR A 212 -13.72 6.09 -9.06
CA THR A 212 -14.39 6.43 -10.32
C THR A 212 -15.90 6.15 -10.29
N ILE A 213 -16.39 5.35 -9.35
CA ILE A 213 -17.80 4.98 -9.22
C ILE A 213 -18.54 6.08 -8.48
N LYS A 214 -19.48 6.74 -9.16
CA LYS A 214 -20.21 7.89 -8.63
C LYS A 214 -21.71 7.63 -8.40
N THR A 215 -22.30 6.70 -9.14
CA THR A 215 -23.74 6.44 -9.09
C THR A 215 -24.04 4.98 -8.68
N PRO A 216 -25.26 4.70 -8.16
CA PRO A 216 -25.70 3.34 -7.86
C PRO A 216 -25.70 2.42 -9.10
N GLU A 217 -26.02 2.93 -10.27
CA GLU A 217 -26.05 2.20 -11.54
C GLU A 217 -24.63 1.80 -11.97
N GLU A 218 -23.65 2.69 -11.77
CA GLU A 218 -22.24 2.38 -11.99
C GLU A 218 -21.76 1.29 -11.02
N MET A 219 -22.19 1.36 -9.75
CA MET A 219 -21.86 0.32 -8.76
C MET A 219 -22.45 -1.04 -9.17
N GLN A 220 -23.72 -1.08 -9.62
CA GLN A 220 -24.36 -2.33 -10.09
C GLN A 220 -23.61 -2.95 -11.28
N ARG A 221 -23.16 -2.13 -12.22
CA ARG A 221 -22.34 -2.61 -13.35
C ARG A 221 -20.97 -3.10 -12.88
N ALA A 222 -20.30 -2.31 -12.04
CA ALA A 222 -18.97 -2.64 -11.54
C ALA A 222 -18.97 -3.98 -10.81
N VAL A 223 -19.94 -4.26 -9.94
CA VAL A 223 -20.01 -5.56 -9.21
C VAL A 223 -20.36 -6.74 -10.13
N ALA A 224 -21.00 -6.50 -11.27
CA ALA A 224 -21.27 -7.54 -12.26
C ALA A 224 -20.06 -7.86 -13.15
N GLU A 225 -19.25 -6.85 -13.49
CA GLU A 225 -18.19 -6.95 -14.49
C GLU A 225 -16.80 -7.16 -13.89
N CYS A 226 -16.56 -6.67 -12.66
CA CYS A 226 -15.25 -6.70 -12.03
C CYS A 226 -15.16 -7.73 -10.89
N SER A 227 -13.98 -8.31 -10.74
CA SER A 227 -13.64 -9.23 -9.63
C SER A 227 -12.75 -8.57 -8.58
N VAL A 228 -12.09 -7.46 -8.91
CA VAL A 228 -11.18 -6.76 -8.00
C VAL A 228 -11.54 -5.28 -7.93
N PHE A 229 -11.59 -4.77 -6.69
CA PHE A 229 -11.95 -3.38 -6.39
C PHE A 229 -10.87 -2.76 -5.51
N GLY A 230 -10.24 -1.70 -5.99
CA GLY A 230 -9.24 -0.94 -5.24
C GLY A 230 -9.76 0.42 -4.79
N ARG A 231 -9.07 1.03 -3.82
CA ARG A 231 -9.40 2.33 -3.21
C ARG A 231 -10.84 2.44 -2.68
N VAL A 232 -11.37 1.32 -2.21
CA VAL A 232 -12.75 1.22 -1.72
C VAL A 232 -12.88 1.80 -0.32
N THR A 233 -13.83 2.68 -0.12
CA THR A 233 -14.20 3.21 1.21
C THR A 233 -15.12 2.24 1.97
N PRO A 234 -15.20 2.32 3.33
CA PRO A 234 -16.13 1.49 4.11
C PRO A 234 -17.57 1.59 3.66
N GLN A 235 -18.03 2.78 3.27
CA GLN A 235 -19.37 2.99 2.76
C GLN A 235 -19.59 2.30 1.41
N GLN A 236 -18.62 2.37 0.51
CA GLN A 236 -18.69 1.68 -0.78
C GLN A 236 -18.69 0.15 -0.61
N LYS A 237 -17.96 -0.42 0.37
CA LYS A 237 -18.04 -1.85 0.68
C LYS A 237 -19.48 -2.29 0.99
N LYS A 238 -20.19 -1.51 1.80
CA LYS A 238 -21.62 -1.74 2.07
C LYS A 238 -22.46 -1.64 0.80
N GLN A 239 -22.26 -0.61 0.00
CA GLN A 239 -22.99 -0.40 -1.26
C GLN A 239 -22.77 -1.53 -2.27
N MET A 240 -21.57 -2.13 -2.30
CA MET A 240 -21.28 -3.28 -3.15
C MET A 240 -22.09 -4.52 -2.73
N VAL A 241 -22.18 -4.78 -1.42
CA VAL A 241 -23.04 -5.86 -0.89
C VAL A 241 -24.49 -5.63 -1.30
N GLN A 242 -25.01 -4.43 -1.10
CA GLN A 242 -26.38 -4.06 -1.48
C GLN A 242 -26.62 -4.18 -3.00
N ALA A 243 -25.66 -3.80 -3.81
CA ALA A 243 -25.74 -3.92 -5.27
C ALA A 243 -25.85 -5.38 -5.71
N LEU A 244 -25.04 -6.28 -5.12
CA LEU A 244 -25.11 -7.73 -5.38
C LEU A 244 -26.45 -8.32 -4.92
N GLN A 245 -26.93 -7.98 -3.73
CA GLN A 245 -28.23 -8.42 -3.21
C GLN A 245 -29.39 -7.94 -4.09
N SER A 246 -29.32 -6.70 -4.62
CA SER A 246 -30.34 -6.19 -5.55
C SER A 246 -30.42 -7.00 -6.86
N GLN A 247 -29.31 -7.62 -7.25
CA GLN A 247 -29.21 -8.55 -8.39
C GLN A 247 -29.59 -9.99 -7.99
N LYS A 248 -30.15 -10.20 -6.78
CA LYS A 248 -30.59 -11.48 -6.23
C LYS A 248 -29.47 -12.50 -5.96
N HIS A 249 -28.27 -12.01 -5.72
CA HIS A 249 -27.19 -12.85 -5.20
C HIS A 249 -27.28 -12.97 -3.67
N THR A 250 -26.96 -14.16 -3.16
CA THR A 250 -26.67 -14.35 -1.73
C THR A 250 -25.22 -13.99 -1.49
N VAL A 251 -24.96 -13.03 -0.61
CA VAL A 251 -23.65 -12.44 -0.41
C VAL A 251 -23.04 -12.86 0.91
N ALA A 252 -21.87 -13.50 0.85
CA ALA A 252 -21.02 -13.71 2.01
C ALA A 252 -19.91 -12.64 2.03
N MET A 253 -19.71 -11.99 3.17
CA MET A 253 -18.65 -11.00 3.38
C MET A 253 -17.65 -11.50 4.40
N THR A 254 -16.37 -11.50 4.03
CA THR A 254 -15.26 -11.79 4.95
C THR A 254 -14.47 -10.51 5.18
N GLY A 255 -14.19 -10.19 6.42
CA GLY A 255 -13.42 -8.99 6.77
C GLY A 255 -12.66 -9.13 8.09
N ASP A 256 -11.63 -8.32 8.28
CA ASP A 256 -10.75 -8.34 9.45
C ASP A 256 -10.66 -6.99 10.17
N GLY A 257 -11.17 -5.93 9.58
CA GLY A 257 -10.98 -4.56 10.03
C GLY A 257 -12.25 -3.83 10.44
N VAL A 258 -12.06 -2.72 11.15
CA VAL A 258 -13.14 -1.77 11.48
C VAL A 258 -13.83 -1.25 10.21
N ASN A 259 -13.09 -1.14 9.13
CA ASN A 259 -13.59 -0.68 7.83
C ASN A 259 -14.55 -1.65 7.14
N ASP A 260 -14.65 -2.89 7.61
CA ASP A 260 -15.50 -3.93 7.04
C ASP A 260 -16.84 -4.07 7.77
N VAL A 261 -16.97 -3.49 8.97
CA VAL A 261 -18.14 -3.64 9.86
C VAL A 261 -19.45 -3.32 9.16
N LEU A 262 -19.50 -2.25 8.35
CA LEU A 262 -20.71 -1.87 7.64
C LEU A 262 -21.12 -2.91 6.59
N ALA A 263 -20.17 -3.47 5.87
CA ALA A 263 -20.40 -4.50 4.86
C ALA A 263 -20.72 -5.85 5.51
N LEU A 264 -20.02 -6.20 6.58
CA LEU A 264 -20.31 -7.42 7.36
C LEU A 264 -21.75 -7.43 7.90
N LYS A 265 -22.23 -6.29 8.43
CA LYS A 265 -23.61 -6.17 8.93
C LYS A 265 -24.68 -6.23 7.83
N GLU A 266 -24.33 -5.88 6.61
CA GLU A 266 -25.24 -5.86 5.46
C GLU A 266 -25.34 -7.22 4.76
N ALA A 267 -24.29 -8.03 4.79
CA ALA A 267 -24.20 -9.30 4.08
C ALA A 267 -25.15 -10.37 4.64
N ASP A 268 -25.58 -11.31 3.79
CA ASP A 268 -26.41 -12.43 4.17
C ASP A 268 -25.65 -13.44 5.06
N CYS A 269 -24.34 -13.55 4.85
CA CYS A 269 -23.44 -14.34 5.69
C CYS A 269 -22.18 -13.51 5.98
N SER A 270 -21.76 -13.45 7.23
CA SER A 270 -20.62 -12.66 7.67
C SER A 270 -19.58 -13.53 8.36
N ILE A 271 -18.31 -13.35 7.95
CA ILE A 271 -17.17 -14.09 8.48
C ILE A 271 -16.15 -13.05 8.98
N ALA A 272 -16.02 -12.95 10.30
CA ALA A 272 -14.97 -12.16 10.91
C ALA A 272 -13.70 -12.99 11.08
N MET A 273 -12.56 -12.45 10.65
CA MET A 273 -11.26 -13.14 10.81
C MET A 273 -10.85 -13.15 12.29
N ALA A 274 -10.38 -14.32 12.78
CA ALA A 274 -9.97 -14.48 14.18
C ALA A 274 -8.85 -13.52 14.60
N ALA A 275 -7.92 -13.19 13.69
CA ALA A 275 -6.85 -12.22 13.89
C ALA A 275 -7.28 -10.77 13.63
N GLY A 276 -8.55 -10.53 13.24
CA GLY A 276 -9.09 -9.21 12.95
C GLY A 276 -9.37 -8.38 14.19
N SER A 277 -9.77 -7.12 13.97
CA SER A 277 -10.13 -6.20 15.04
C SER A 277 -11.37 -6.68 15.82
N ASP A 278 -11.44 -6.37 17.12
CA ASP A 278 -12.58 -6.74 17.97
C ASP A 278 -13.89 -6.07 17.50
N ALA A 279 -13.81 -4.97 16.75
CA ALA A 279 -14.99 -4.32 16.16
C ALA A 279 -15.60 -5.11 14.99
N ALA A 280 -14.84 -6.02 14.35
CA ALA A 280 -15.33 -6.87 13.27
C ALA A 280 -15.91 -8.21 13.79
N LYS A 281 -15.55 -8.59 15.00
CA LYS A 281 -16.05 -9.79 15.72
C LYS A 281 -17.37 -9.47 16.43
#